data_2e28d4f1efe7b9fa70299a38b2bbee91
#
_entry.id   2e28d4f1efe7b9fa70299a38b2bbee91
#
_cell.length_a   1.000
_cell.length_b   1.000
_cell.length_c   1.000
_cell.angle_alpha   90.00
_cell.angle_beta   90.00
_cell.angle_gamma   90.00
#
_symmetry.space_group_name_H-M   'P 1'
#
loop_
_entity.id
_entity.type
_entity.pdbx_description
1 polymer ?
#
loop_
_entity_poly.entity_id
_entity_poly.type
_entity_poly.pdbx_seq_one_letter_code
_entity_poly.pdbx_strand_id
1 'polypeptide(L)'
;MSTAAVPVVVVGAGPSGLTAATLLAQYGIETVVLEHWNGVYPQPRAVHLDGEVRRILTRLRVGTAFDAISRPALGLRLIDGVGRHVLAQFDRDPNPGRNGHPEANLFDQPELEAILRENAGHRSEVTIRGEVEVIGSVDEIDCVRVDYIDRRTGARNSIRGRYLLGCDGANSIVRTSMGVGMRDFGFRQRWLVVDVATSAELAQWDGIHQVSDPNRAATFMRIGEQRYRWEFQLLPNESASDYQKMEDLLPLIRPWTESVALADFELLRVAEYTFCARVAQQWRSRRTFLLGDAAHLTPPFIGQGMGAGLRDAANLSWKLAAVLSGELGDDALDSYEIERKPHAQAMIRIAMLLGASMTAGGEIGSRARRVFAPYVHRMPGFDRRFINGETPALHYSSL
;
A
#
# COMPACT_ATOMS: atom_id res chain seq x y z
N MET A 1 -17.03 33.68 -15.09
CA MET A 1 -18.16 32.80 -14.72
C MET A 1 -17.67 31.88 -13.64
N SER A 2 -18.21 31.93 -12.43
CA SER A 2 -17.87 31.00 -11.36
C SER A 2 -18.43 29.62 -11.78
N THR A 3 -17.56 28.70 -12.20
CA THR A 3 -17.97 27.31 -12.41
C THR A 3 -18.42 26.76 -11.05
N ALA A 4 -19.62 26.18 -10.98
CA ALA A 4 -20.14 25.56 -9.77
C ALA A 4 -19.12 24.54 -9.23
N ALA A 5 -19.00 24.50 -7.89
CA ALA A 5 -18.10 23.54 -7.25
C ALA A 5 -18.65 22.11 -7.44
N VAL A 6 -17.80 21.17 -7.87
CA VAL A 6 -18.15 19.74 -7.86
C VAL A 6 -18.23 19.23 -6.43
N PRO A 7 -19.03 18.19 -6.14
CA PRO A 7 -19.12 17.66 -4.78
C PRO A 7 -17.75 17.25 -4.21
N VAL A 8 -16.95 16.46 -4.94
CA VAL A 8 -15.65 15.96 -4.47
C VAL A 8 -14.59 16.06 -5.54
N VAL A 9 -13.41 16.57 -5.18
CA VAL A 9 -12.19 16.47 -5.97
C VAL A 9 -11.25 15.48 -5.28
N VAL A 10 -10.67 14.54 -6.03
CA VAL A 10 -9.65 13.59 -5.57
C VAL A 10 -8.35 13.91 -6.30
N VAL A 11 -7.25 14.03 -5.59
CA VAL A 11 -5.92 14.18 -6.16
C VAL A 11 -5.16 12.87 -6.01
N GLY A 12 -4.82 12.25 -7.16
CA GLY A 12 -4.19 10.95 -7.27
C GLY A 12 -5.16 9.82 -7.61
N ALA A 13 -4.93 9.13 -8.75
CA ALA A 13 -5.67 7.95 -9.20
C ALA A 13 -4.94 6.63 -8.87
N GLY A 14 -4.20 6.59 -7.78
CA GLY A 14 -3.71 5.34 -7.21
C GLY A 14 -4.83 4.55 -6.52
N PRO A 15 -4.53 3.36 -5.95
CA PRO A 15 -5.54 2.48 -5.36
C PRO A 15 -6.49 3.15 -4.36
N SER A 16 -5.98 4.03 -3.47
CA SER A 16 -6.81 4.74 -2.48
C SER A 16 -7.76 5.74 -3.13
N GLY A 17 -7.28 6.53 -4.11
CA GLY A 17 -8.10 7.54 -4.79
C GLY A 17 -9.18 6.92 -5.67
N LEU A 18 -8.84 5.87 -6.44
CA LEU A 18 -9.80 5.13 -7.25
C LEU A 18 -10.85 4.41 -6.40
N THR A 19 -10.43 3.86 -5.25
CA THR A 19 -11.37 3.27 -4.27
C THR A 19 -12.33 4.32 -3.72
N ALA A 20 -11.84 5.48 -3.30
CA ALA A 20 -12.68 6.56 -2.80
C ALA A 20 -13.66 7.06 -3.87
N ALA A 21 -13.19 7.33 -5.09
CA ALA A 21 -14.03 7.78 -6.20
C ALA A 21 -15.12 6.77 -6.55
N THR A 22 -14.77 5.48 -6.63
CA THR A 22 -15.74 4.41 -6.92
C THR A 22 -16.79 4.27 -5.81
N LEU A 23 -16.37 4.35 -4.54
CA LEU A 23 -17.32 4.28 -3.41
C LEU A 23 -18.25 5.49 -3.37
N LEU A 24 -17.75 6.70 -3.62
CA LEU A 24 -18.56 7.91 -3.72
C LEU A 24 -19.57 7.82 -4.87
N ALA A 25 -19.16 7.30 -6.04
CA ALA A 25 -20.05 7.05 -7.16
C ALA A 25 -21.18 6.07 -6.82
N GLN A 26 -20.93 5.06 -5.97
CA GLN A 26 -21.98 4.14 -5.49
C GLN A 26 -23.06 4.86 -4.64
N TYR A 27 -22.75 6.01 -4.08
CA TYR A 27 -23.68 6.90 -3.38
C TYR A 27 -24.24 8.02 -4.28
N GLY A 28 -23.96 7.99 -5.60
CA GLY A 28 -24.40 9.03 -6.54
C GLY A 28 -23.65 10.36 -6.42
N ILE A 29 -22.46 10.37 -5.83
CA ILE A 29 -21.68 11.60 -5.63
C ILE A 29 -20.72 11.81 -6.81
N GLU A 30 -20.92 12.91 -7.54
CA GLU A 30 -20.01 13.31 -8.60
C GLU A 30 -18.60 13.59 -8.06
N THR A 31 -17.60 12.98 -8.72
CA THR A 31 -16.22 13.02 -8.28
C THR A 31 -15.28 13.27 -9.47
N VAL A 32 -14.43 14.29 -9.36
CA VAL A 32 -13.35 14.53 -10.33
C VAL A 32 -12.03 14.08 -9.75
N VAL A 33 -11.36 13.16 -10.44
CA VAL A 33 -10.05 12.63 -10.07
C VAL A 33 -8.99 13.30 -10.94
N LEU A 34 -8.01 13.95 -10.32
CA LEU A 34 -6.87 14.59 -10.98
C LEU A 34 -5.65 13.69 -10.83
N GLU A 35 -5.04 13.27 -11.95
CA GLU A 35 -3.94 12.31 -11.95
C GLU A 35 -2.76 12.82 -12.81
N HIS A 36 -1.57 12.68 -12.27
CA HIS A 36 -0.34 13.10 -12.92
C HIS A 36 -0.03 12.27 -14.17
N TRP A 37 -0.35 10.98 -14.15
CA TRP A 37 -0.06 10.04 -15.24
C TRP A 37 -1.29 9.86 -16.15
N ASN A 38 -1.04 9.59 -17.43
CA ASN A 38 -2.11 9.29 -18.38
C ASN A 38 -2.75 7.91 -18.12
N GLY A 39 -2.00 6.98 -17.54
CA GLY A 39 -2.41 5.60 -17.30
C GLY A 39 -2.02 5.11 -15.92
N VAL A 40 -1.93 3.79 -15.81
CA VAL A 40 -1.43 3.11 -14.61
C VAL A 40 0.04 3.45 -14.40
N TYR A 41 0.41 3.72 -13.16
CA TYR A 41 1.82 3.92 -12.81
C TYR A 41 2.58 2.59 -12.95
N PRO A 42 3.65 2.54 -13.77
CA PRO A 42 4.24 1.26 -14.18
C PRO A 42 5.07 0.58 -13.08
N GLN A 43 5.34 1.28 -11.97
CA GLN A 43 6.18 0.73 -10.90
C GLN A 43 5.32 0.23 -9.72
N PRO A 44 5.16 -1.10 -9.57
CA PRO A 44 4.39 -1.67 -8.48
C PRO A 44 5.09 -1.44 -7.14
N ARG A 45 4.30 -1.09 -6.12
CA ARG A 45 4.77 -0.97 -4.74
C ARG A 45 4.23 -2.10 -3.89
N ALA A 46 2.91 -2.23 -3.80
CA ALA A 46 2.25 -3.26 -3.02
C ALA A 46 2.15 -4.58 -3.80
N VAL A 47 2.20 -5.69 -3.07
CA VAL A 47 2.06 -7.06 -3.61
C VAL A 47 1.18 -7.93 -2.75
N HIS A 48 0.67 -7.41 -1.64
CA HIS A 48 -0.11 -8.16 -0.66
C HIS A 48 -1.32 -7.37 -0.19
N LEU A 49 -2.43 -8.05 0.00
CA LEU A 49 -3.58 -7.56 0.74
C LEU A 49 -4.25 -8.69 1.54
N ASP A 50 -4.94 -8.31 2.60
CA ASP A 50 -5.65 -9.23 3.47
C ASP A 50 -7.12 -9.43 3.09
N GLY A 51 -7.79 -10.37 3.78
CA GLY A 51 -9.18 -10.73 3.53
C GLY A 51 -10.17 -9.60 3.81
N GLU A 52 -9.86 -8.65 4.69
CA GLU A 52 -10.71 -7.47 4.91
C GLU A 52 -10.67 -6.51 3.73
N VAL A 53 -9.47 -6.24 3.20
CA VAL A 53 -9.31 -5.43 1.99
C VAL A 53 -9.97 -6.11 0.78
N ARG A 54 -9.94 -7.44 0.70
CA ARG A 54 -10.70 -8.20 -0.31
C ARG A 54 -12.20 -7.90 -0.26
N ARG A 55 -12.80 -7.76 0.92
CA ARG A 55 -14.21 -7.32 1.05
C ARG A 55 -14.43 -5.93 0.46
N ILE A 56 -13.47 -5.00 0.62
CA ILE A 56 -13.55 -3.68 -0.01
C ILE A 56 -13.56 -3.85 -1.53
N LEU A 57 -12.66 -4.66 -2.12
CA LEU A 57 -12.65 -4.94 -3.55
C LEU A 57 -13.96 -5.58 -4.05
N THR A 58 -14.54 -6.47 -3.25
CA THR A 58 -15.86 -7.07 -3.55
C THR A 58 -16.96 -6.00 -3.56
N ARG A 59 -16.97 -5.08 -2.59
CA ARG A 59 -17.89 -3.94 -2.55
C ARG A 59 -17.73 -3.04 -3.79
N LEU A 60 -16.51 -2.85 -4.28
CA LEU A 60 -16.24 -2.11 -5.52
C LEU A 60 -16.73 -2.86 -6.77
N ARG A 61 -17.15 -4.13 -6.66
CA ARG A 61 -17.53 -5.04 -7.75
C ARG A 61 -16.35 -5.44 -8.66
N VAL A 62 -15.14 -5.45 -8.12
CA VAL A 62 -13.92 -5.90 -8.84
C VAL A 62 -13.37 -7.22 -8.27
N GLY A 63 -14.11 -7.90 -7.39
CA GLY A 63 -13.66 -9.12 -6.73
C GLY A 63 -13.25 -10.21 -7.71
N THR A 64 -14.10 -10.56 -8.67
CA THR A 64 -13.83 -11.61 -9.67
C THR A 64 -12.63 -11.25 -10.57
N ALA A 65 -12.54 -10.00 -11.01
CA ALA A 65 -11.38 -9.55 -11.81
C ALA A 65 -10.08 -9.64 -11.00
N PHE A 66 -10.13 -9.32 -9.70
CA PHE A 66 -8.98 -9.48 -8.82
C PHE A 66 -8.61 -10.95 -8.59
N ASP A 67 -9.57 -11.87 -8.49
CA ASP A 67 -9.29 -13.30 -8.35
C ASP A 67 -8.46 -13.83 -9.53
N ALA A 68 -8.67 -13.29 -10.73
CA ALA A 68 -7.94 -13.70 -11.93
C ALA A 68 -6.46 -13.27 -11.93
N ILE A 69 -6.08 -12.24 -11.13
CA ILE A 69 -4.71 -11.70 -11.08
C ILE A 69 -4.02 -11.97 -9.74
N SER A 70 -4.67 -12.63 -8.82
CA SER A 70 -4.16 -12.84 -7.45
C SER A 70 -4.05 -14.32 -7.11
N ARG A 71 -3.25 -14.60 -6.10
CA ARG A 71 -3.10 -15.94 -5.53
C ARG A 71 -3.07 -15.89 -4.02
N PRO A 72 -3.61 -16.90 -3.32
CA PRO A 72 -3.43 -17.02 -1.87
C PRO A 72 -1.96 -17.16 -1.51
N ALA A 73 -1.50 -16.47 -0.46
CA ALA A 73 -0.21 -16.73 0.16
C ALA A 73 -0.36 -17.77 1.26
N LEU A 74 0.44 -18.84 1.23
CA LEU A 74 0.38 -19.92 2.23
C LEU A 74 0.88 -19.53 3.62
N GLY A 75 1.35 -18.29 3.77
CA GLY A 75 1.79 -17.73 5.05
C GLY A 75 3.15 -17.07 4.98
N LEU A 76 3.90 -17.14 6.09
CA LEU A 76 5.19 -16.50 6.28
C LEU A 76 6.21 -17.48 6.85
N ARG A 77 7.41 -17.54 6.27
CA ARG A 77 8.60 -18.20 6.85
C ARG A 77 9.62 -17.16 7.29
N LEU A 78 10.08 -17.28 8.52
CA LEU A 78 11.30 -16.63 8.98
C LEU A 78 12.47 -17.59 8.72
N ILE A 79 13.47 -17.15 7.97
CA ILE A 79 14.60 -17.97 7.54
C ILE A 79 15.88 -17.34 8.09
N ASP A 80 16.77 -18.17 8.63
CA ASP A 80 18.13 -17.77 8.96
C ASP A 80 18.97 -17.58 7.69
N GLY A 81 19.54 -16.42 7.50
CA GLY A 81 20.32 -16.09 6.30
C GLY A 81 21.62 -16.91 6.17
N VAL A 82 22.26 -17.26 7.30
CA VAL A 82 23.55 -17.96 7.29
C VAL A 82 23.40 -19.44 6.93
N GLY A 83 22.48 -20.14 7.57
CA GLY A 83 22.28 -21.58 7.34
C GLY A 83 21.03 -21.92 6.52
N ARG A 84 20.26 -20.92 6.12
CA ARG A 84 18.98 -21.05 5.43
C ARG A 84 17.98 -21.99 6.11
N HIS A 85 18.09 -22.13 7.43
CA HIS A 85 17.15 -22.90 8.23
C HIS A 85 15.88 -22.11 8.47
N VAL A 86 14.74 -22.79 8.40
CA VAL A 86 13.46 -22.20 8.80
C VAL A 86 13.46 -22.03 10.32
N LEU A 87 13.46 -20.80 10.80
CA LEU A 87 13.41 -20.44 12.23
C LEU A 87 12.00 -20.52 12.78
N ALA A 88 11.02 -20.08 11.99
CA ALA A 88 9.59 -20.18 12.29
C ALA A 88 8.78 -20.18 10.99
N GLN A 89 7.64 -20.86 11.00
CA GLN A 89 6.68 -20.86 9.92
C GLN A 89 5.30 -20.56 10.48
N PHE A 90 4.59 -19.67 9.82
CA PHE A 90 3.23 -19.26 10.14
C PHE A 90 2.37 -19.57 8.92
N ASP A 91 1.66 -20.69 8.98
CA ASP A 91 0.80 -21.13 7.89
C ASP A 91 -0.51 -20.35 7.87
N ARG A 92 -1.01 -20.07 6.67
CA ARG A 92 -2.32 -19.49 6.42
C ARG A 92 -3.14 -20.42 5.56
N ASP A 93 -4.43 -20.53 5.90
CA ASP A 93 -5.36 -21.29 5.09
C ASP A 93 -5.61 -20.56 3.77
N PRO A 94 -5.38 -21.22 2.59
CA PRO A 94 -5.72 -20.64 1.30
C PRO A 94 -7.24 -20.57 1.06
N ASN A 95 -8.03 -21.28 1.85
CA ASN A 95 -9.49 -21.24 1.78
C ASN A 95 -10.05 -19.92 2.35
N PRO A 96 -11.32 -19.60 2.01
CA PRO A 96 -11.98 -18.41 2.56
C PRO A 96 -12.05 -18.45 4.09
N GLY A 97 -11.44 -17.43 4.72
CA GLY A 97 -11.52 -17.19 6.15
C GLY A 97 -12.78 -16.42 6.58
N ARG A 98 -12.75 -15.81 7.76
CA ARG A 98 -13.87 -15.07 8.37
C ARG A 98 -14.44 -13.93 7.51
N ASN A 99 -13.65 -13.40 6.58
CA ASN A 99 -14.06 -12.34 5.67
C ASN A 99 -14.63 -12.88 4.34
N GLY A 100 -14.78 -14.21 4.18
CA GLY A 100 -15.25 -14.84 2.95
C GLY A 100 -14.19 -14.90 1.83
N HIS A 101 -12.94 -14.59 2.14
CA HIS A 101 -11.81 -14.60 1.21
C HIS A 101 -10.56 -15.16 1.90
N PRO A 102 -9.54 -15.63 1.14
CA PRO A 102 -8.24 -15.97 1.72
C PRO A 102 -7.67 -14.80 2.53
N GLU A 103 -7.07 -15.12 3.68
CA GLU A 103 -6.58 -14.07 4.61
C GLU A 103 -5.34 -13.33 4.11
N ALA A 104 -4.61 -13.92 3.16
CA ALA A 104 -3.47 -13.29 2.50
C ALA A 104 -3.53 -13.54 1.00
N ASN A 105 -3.43 -12.49 0.21
CA ASN A 105 -3.48 -12.54 -1.24
C ASN A 105 -2.29 -11.79 -1.83
N LEU A 106 -1.55 -12.45 -2.71
CA LEU A 106 -0.45 -11.86 -3.48
C LEU A 106 -0.92 -11.48 -4.87
N PHE A 107 -0.44 -10.36 -5.39
CA PHE A 107 -0.85 -9.81 -6.69
C PHE A 107 0.20 -8.82 -7.21
N ASP A 108 0.07 -8.46 -8.48
CA ASP A 108 0.83 -7.36 -9.07
C ASP A 108 0.01 -6.05 -9.04
N GLN A 109 0.52 -4.99 -8.40
CA GLN A 109 -0.23 -3.75 -8.20
C GLN A 109 -0.67 -3.06 -9.51
N PRO A 110 0.12 -2.98 -10.58
CA PRO A 110 -0.35 -2.40 -11.85
C PRO A 110 -1.59 -3.09 -12.41
N GLU A 111 -1.72 -4.40 -12.28
CA GLU A 111 -2.90 -5.15 -12.71
C GLU A 111 -4.13 -4.78 -11.87
N LEU A 112 -3.98 -4.71 -10.54
CA LEU A 112 -5.05 -4.23 -9.67
C LEU A 112 -5.44 -2.77 -9.99
N GLU A 113 -4.45 -1.90 -10.21
CA GLU A 113 -4.71 -0.49 -10.50
C GLU A 113 -5.45 -0.33 -11.85
N ALA A 114 -5.11 -1.15 -12.86
CA ALA A 114 -5.83 -1.19 -14.13
C ALA A 114 -7.30 -1.57 -13.92
N ILE A 115 -7.57 -2.62 -13.15
CA ILE A 115 -8.93 -3.06 -12.82
C ILE A 115 -9.71 -1.95 -12.07
N LEU A 116 -9.09 -1.30 -11.09
CA LEU A 116 -9.74 -0.22 -10.34
C LEU A 116 -10.02 1.00 -11.23
N ARG A 117 -9.10 1.34 -12.14
CA ARG A 117 -9.24 2.47 -13.06
C ARG A 117 -10.34 2.21 -14.09
N GLU A 118 -10.38 1.01 -14.67
CA GLU A 118 -11.43 0.60 -15.58
C GLU A 118 -12.81 0.65 -14.92
N ASN A 119 -12.92 0.05 -13.73
CA ASN A 119 -14.17 0.06 -12.96
C ASN A 119 -14.63 1.47 -12.57
N ALA A 120 -13.72 2.37 -12.20
CA ALA A 120 -14.05 3.77 -11.93
C ALA A 120 -14.47 4.50 -13.20
N GLY A 121 -13.82 4.24 -14.35
CA GLY A 121 -14.12 4.85 -15.64
C GLY A 121 -15.50 4.45 -16.21
N HIS A 122 -16.06 3.32 -15.78
CA HIS A 122 -17.42 2.91 -16.15
C HIS A 122 -18.53 3.60 -15.35
N ARG A 123 -18.19 4.46 -14.37
CA ARG A 123 -19.14 5.19 -13.54
C ARG A 123 -19.39 6.57 -14.10
N SER A 124 -20.67 6.90 -14.37
CA SER A 124 -21.08 8.23 -14.87
C SER A 124 -20.72 9.35 -13.91
N GLU A 125 -20.66 9.05 -12.62
CA GLU A 125 -20.32 10.00 -11.55
C GLU A 125 -18.82 10.27 -11.43
N VAL A 126 -17.95 9.49 -12.10
CA VAL A 126 -16.49 9.64 -11.99
C VAL A 126 -15.90 10.21 -13.27
N THR A 127 -15.21 11.32 -13.15
CA THR A 127 -14.39 11.89 -14.22
C THR A 127 -12.93 11.80 -13.87
N ILE A 128 -12.14 10.96 -14.57
CA ILE A 128 -10.69 10.88 -14.37
C ILE A 128 -10.00 11.78 -15.39
N ARG A 129 -9.21 12.75 -14.92
CA ARG A 129 -8.37 13.63 -15.74
C ARG A 129 -6.91 13.26 -15.52
N GLY A 130 -6.34 12.52 -16.48
CA GLY A 130 -4.91 12.21 -16.53
C GLY A 130 -4.07 13.37 -17.07
N GLU A 131 -2.75 13.26 -16.95
CA GLU A 131 -1.77 14.28 -17.39
C GLU A 131 -2.00 15.64 -16.72
N VAL A 132 -2.41 15.62 -15.44
CA VAL A 132 -2.71 16.82 -14.65
C VAL A 132 -1.76 16.90 -13.47
N GLU A 133 -0.93 17.93 -13.42
CA GLU A 133 -0.05 18.21 -12.29
C GLU A 133 -0.71 19.20 -11.34
N VAL A 134 -1.18 18.71 -10.18
CA VAL A 134 -1.70 19.58 -9.12
C VAL A 134 -0.53 20.32 -8.49
N ILE A 135 -0.65 21.65 -8.41
CA ILE A 135 0.39 22.54 -7.90
C ILE A 135 0.05 23.15 -6.55
N GLY A 136 -1.18 23.00 -6.08
CA GLY A 136 -1.62 23.46 -4.77
C GLY A 136 -3.13 23.45 -4.60
N SER A 137 -3.56 23.69 -3.36
CA SER A 137 -4.96 23.88 -3.03
C SER A 137 -5.12 24.99 -1.99
N VAL A 138 -6.27 25.65 -2.02
CA VAL A 138 -6.61 26.75 -1.10
C VAL A 138 -8.05 26.59 -0.64
N ASP A 139 -8.25 26.58 0.69
CA ASP A 139 -9.58 26.64 1.28
C ASP A 139 -10.21 28.01 0.99
N GLU A 140 -11.35 28.01 0.33
CA GLU A 140 -12.26 29.14 0.19
C GLU A 140 -13.39 29.03 1.24
N ILE A 141 -14.33 29.93 1.27
CA ILE A 141 -15.40 29.95 2.30
C ILE A 141 -16.22 28.65 2.26
N ASP A 142 -16.72 28.28 1.09
CA ASP A 142 -17.67 27.17 0.91
C ASP A 142 -17.10 25.99 0.10
N CYS A 143 -15.86 26.09 -0.38
CA CYS A 143 -15.23 25.09 -1.22
C CYS A 143 -13.71 25.09 -1.06
N VAL A 144 -13.06 24.14 -1.70
CA VAL A 144 -11.60 24.11 -1.89
C VAL A 144 -11.31 24.33 -3.36
N ARG A 145 -10.46 25.31 -3.68
CA ARG A 145 -9.91 25.48 -5.01
C ARG A 145 -8.65 24.66 -5.15
N VAL A 146 -8.55 23.88 -6.20
CA VAL A 146 -7.37 23.09 -6.57
C VAL A 146 -6.79 23.66 -7.85
N ASP A 147 -5.56 24.12 -7.79
CA ASP A 147 -4.82 24.69 -8.92
C ASP A 147 -3.93 23.61 -9.56
N TYR A 148 -3.95 23.50 -10.88
CA TYR A 148 -3.22 22.48 -11.61
C TYR A 148 -2.74 22.95 -12.98
N ILE A 149 -1.78 22.22 -13.53
CA ILE A 149 -1.25 22.39 -14.90
C ILE A 149 -1.70 21.20 -15.74
N ASP A 150 -2.31 21.45 -16.88
CA ASP A 150 -2.49 20.45 -17.93
C ASP A 150 -1.14 20.20 -18.58
N ARG A 151 -0.57 19.01 -18.43
CA ARG A 151 0.79 18.67 -18.87
C ARG A 151 0.92 18.57 -20.40
N ARG A 152 -0.18 18.37 -21.11
CA ARG A 152 -0.18 18.34 -22.59
C ARG A 152 -0.04 19.74 -23.16
N THR A 153 -0.70 20.71 -22.53
CA THR A 153 -0.81 22.08 -23.05
C THR A 153 0.05 23.10 -22.30
N GLY A 154 0.49 22.76 -21.08
CA GLY A 154 1.16 23.67 -20.16
C GLY A 154 0.20 24.72 -19.53
N ALA A 155 -1.09 24.64 -19.83
CA ALA A 155 -2.07 25.62 -19.36
C ALA A 155 -2.34 25.46 -17.87
N ARG A 156 -2.35 26.59 -17.14
CA ARG A 156 -2.78 26.65 -15.74
C ARG A 156 -4.30 26.70 -15.66
N ASN A 157 -4.85 25.86 -14.84
CA ASN A 157 -6.30 25.74 -14.62
C ASN A 157 -6.60 25.62 -13.13
N SER A 158 -7.87 25.73 -12.77
CA SER A 158 -8.34 25.43 -11.43
C SER A 158 -9.69 24.74 -11.45
N ILE A 159 -9.97 23.97 -10.42
CA ILE A 159 -11.27 23.36 -10.15
C ILE A 159 -11.67 23.62 -8.71
N ARG A 160 -12.98 23.77 -8.47
CA ARG A 160 -13.52 23.90 -7.11
C ARG A 160 -14.28 22.65 -6.72
N GLY A 161 -14.02 22.15 -5.52
CA GLY A 161 -14.75 21.04 -4.90
C GLY A 161 -15.32 21.44 -3.55
N ARG A 162 -16.50 20.91 -3.20
CA ARG A 162 -16.99 21.06 -1.81
C ARG A 162 -16.05 20.39 -0.82
N TYR A 163 -15.46 19.25 -1.22
CA TYR A 163 -14.42 18.55 -0.46
C TYR A 163 -13.26 18.14 -1.36
N LEU A 164 -12.06 18.04 -0.77
CA LEU A 164 -10.83 17.62 -1.42
C LEU A 164 -10.26 16.39 -0.70
N LEU A 165 -9.97 15.33 -1.46
CA LEU A 165 -9.28 14.13 -0.97
C LEU A 165 -7.86 14.08 -1.54
N GLY A 166 -6.85 14.25 -0.70
CA GLY A 166 -5.45 14.06 -1.04
C GLY A 166 -5.08 12.58 -0.98
N CYS A 167 -5.01 11.94 -2.14
CA CYS A 167 -4.58 10.55 -2.36
C CYS A 167 -3.29 10.51 -3.19
N ASP A 168 -2.50 11.58 -3.14
CA ASP A 168 -1.36 11.90 -4.00
C ASP A 168 -0.02 11.38 -3.47
N GLY A 169 -0.07 10.39 -2.58
CA GLY A 169 1.07 9.59 -2.19
C GLY A 169 2.03 10.27 -1.21
N ALA A 170 3.22 9.67 -1.07
CA ALA A 170 4.20 10.03 -0.04
C ALA A 170 4.64 11.51 -0.08
N ASN A 171 4.73 12.08 -1.28
CA ASN A 171 5.14 13.47 -1.51
C ASN A 171 3.94 14.41 -1.71
N SER A 172 2.84 14.14 -1.05
CA SER A 172 1.56 14.83 -1.19
C SER A 172 1.67 16.36 -1.22
N ILE A 173 1.23 16.94 -2.34
CA ILE A 173 1.09 18.39 -2.50
C ILE A 173 -0.13 18.91 -1.72
N VAL A 174 -1.18 18.07 -1.59
CA VAL A 174 -2.36 18.40 -0.79
C VAL A 174 -1.97 18.58 0.67
N ARG A 175 -1.20 17.62 1.24
CA ARG A 175 -0.66 17.74 2.61
C ARG A 175 0.20 19.01 2.78
N THR A 176 1.04 19.29 1.81
CA THR A 176 1.88 20.50 1.82
C THR A 176 1.04 21.75 1.79
N SER A 177 -0.01 21.80 0.97
CA SER A 177 -0.95 22.93 0.90
C SER A 177 -1.74 23.15 2.21
N MET A 178 -2.02 22.06 2.95
CA MET A 178 -2.61 22.14 4.30
C MET A 178 -1.63 22.68 5.35
N GLY A 179 -0.34 22.82 5.04
CA GLY A 179 0.70 23.18 6.02
C GLY A 179 0.98 22.10 7.06
N VAL A 180 0.62 20.82 6.75
CA VAL A 180 0.69 19.72 7.71
C VAL A 180 2.01 18.97 7.58
N GLY A 181 2.76 18.87 8.69
CA GLY A 181 3.97 18.08 8.81
C GLY A 181 3.70 16.59 9.02
N MET A 182 4.74 15.77 8.83
CA MET A 182 4.75 14.35 9.15
C MET A 182 5.48 14.10 10.47
N ARG A 183 4.86 13.36 11.38
CA ARG A 183 5.57 12.79 12.53
C ARG A 183 6.38 11.59 12.04
N ASP A 184 7.70 11.64 12.21
CA ASP A 184 8.62 10.55 11.89
C ASP A 184 8.82 9.66 13.13
N PHE A 185 8.73 8.34 12.95
CA PHE A 185 8.95 7.35 14.02
C PHE A 185 10.41 6.85 14.08
N GLY A 186 11.31 7.46 13.29
CA GLY A 186 12.73 7.15 13.31
C GLY A 186 13.13 5.89 12.54
N PHE A 187 12.22 5.33 11.73
CA PHE A 187 12.54 4.18 10.89
C PHE A 187 12.83 4.64 9.45
N ARG A 188 14.02 4.30 8.97
CA ARG A 188 14.44 4.58 7.59
C ARG A 188 15.41 3.50 7.12
N GLN A 189 15.04 2.78 6.05
CA GLN A 189 15.90 1.77 5.43
C GLN A 189 15.80 1.84 3.91
N ARG A 190 16.94 1.67 3.22
CA ARG A 190 17.00 1.58 1.77
C ARG A 190 16.95 0.12 1.35
N TRP A 191 16.09 -0.17 0.39
CA TRP A 191 15.87 -1.51 -0.11
C TRP A 191 15.87 -1.53 -1.63
N LEU A 192 16.46 -2.59 -2.21
CA LEU A 192 16.40 -2.94 -3.61
C LEU A 192 15.20 -3.86 -3.81
N VAL A 193 14.27 -3.49 -4.67
CA VAL A 193 13.15 -4.32 -5.08
C VAL A 193 13.40 -4.82 -6.50
N VAL A 194 13.37 -6.13 -6.68
CA VAL A 194 13.64 -6.82 -7.93
C VAL A 194 12.42 -7.65 -8.31
N ASP A 195 11.85 -7.37 -9.47
CA ASP A 195 10.78 -8.16 -10.07
C ASP A 195 11.31 -8.90 -11.31
N VAL A 196 11.03 -10.19 -11.35
CA VAL A 196 11.50 -11.06 -12.42
C VAL A 196 10.36 -11.96 -12.90
N ALA A 197 10.30 -12.21 -14.21
CA ALA A 197 9.44 -13.24 -14.78
C ALA A 197 10.28 -14.48 -15.15
N THR A 198 9.68 -15.66 -14.96
CA THR A 198 10.20 -16.92 -15.47
C THR A 198 9.07 -17.94 -15.59
N SER A 199 9.12 -18.76 -16.64
CA SER A 199 8.26 -19.94 -16.78
C SER A 199 8.79 -21.17 -16.04
N ALA A 200 10.04 -21.10 -15.55
CA ALA A 200 10.64 -22.16 -14.76
C ALA A 200 10.04 -22.20 -13.35
N GLU A 201 9.74 -23.38 -12.84
CA GLU A 201 9.28 -23.57 -11.47
C GLU A 201 10.48 -23.47 -10.50
N LEU A 202 10.43 -22.51 -9.57
CA LEU A 202 11.51 -22.29 -8.61
C LEU A 202 11.52 -23.29 -7.44
N ALA A 203 10.61 -24.27 -7.40
CA ALA A 203 10.50 -25.28 -6.34
C ALA A 203 10.55 -24.70 -4.91
N GLN A 204 10.01 -23.48 -4.72
CA GLN A 204 9.97 -22.80 -3.44
C GLN A 204 8.59 -22.94 -2.79
N TRP A 205 8.55 -22.87 -1.48
CA TRP A 205 7.28 -22.83 -0.76
C TRP A 205 6.50 -21.53 -1.11
N ASP A 206 5.22 -21.69 -1.41
CA ASP A 206 4.32 -20.63 -1.91
C ASP A 206 3.82 -19.67 -0.82
N GLY A 207 4.71 -19.20 0.02
CA GLY A 207 4.48 -18.15 1.01
C GLY A 207 5.53 -17.07 0.91
N ILE A 208 5.50 -16.16 1.86
CA ILE A 208 6.48 -15.08 1.97
C ILE A 208 7.68 -15.60 2.75
N HIS A 209 8.86 -15.51 2.17
CA HIS A 209 10.13 -15.80 2.84
C HIS A 209 10.73 -14.49 3.36
N GLN A 210 10.83 -14.35 4.68
CA GLN A 210 11.58 -13.28 5.30
C GLN A 210 12.91 -13.81 5.82
N VAL A 211 14.01 -13.37 5.22
CA VAL A 211 15.35 -13.82 5.55
C VAL A 211 15.99 -12.83 6.50
N SER A 212 16.32 -13.32 7.68
CA SER A 212 17.08 -12.58 8.69
C SER A 212 18.55 -12.93 8.55
N ASP A 213 19.32 -12.04 7.93
CA ASP A 213 20.75 -12.18 7.73
C ASP A 213 21.49 -11.01 8.39
N PRO A 214 22.57 -11.25 9.17
CA PRO A 214 23.32 -10.19 9.82
C PRO A 214 23.96 -9.20 8.83
N ASN A 215 24.21 -9.63 7.60
CA ASN A 215 24.83 -8.82 6.56
C ASN A 215 23.79 -8.15 5.66
N ARG A 216 22.71 -8.88 5.28
CA ARG A 216 21.70 -8.39 4.35
C ARG A 216 20.35 -9.08 4.56
N ALA A 217 19.40 -8.39 5.14
CA ALA A 217 18.03 -8.88 5.21
C ALA A 217 17.41 -8.97 3.80
N ALA A 218 16.56 -9.97 3.59
CA ALA A 218 15.89 -10.17 2.32
C ALA A 218 14.44 -10.65 2.49
N THR A 219 13.63 -10.41 1.47
CA THR A 219 12.29 -10.98 1.34
C THR A 219 12.17 -11.61 -0.04
N PHE A 220 11.48 -12.74 -0.14
CA PHE A 220 11.14 -13.39 -1.41
C PHE A 220 9.68 -13.80 -1.40
N MET A 221 9.03 -13.63 -2.56
CA MET A 221 7.64 -14.09 -2.77
C MET A 221 7.33 -14.28 -4.25
N ARG A 222 6.43 -15.22 -4.53
CA ARG A 222 5.81 -15.38 -5.85
C ARG A 222 4.55 -14.54 -5.89
N ILE A 223 4.49 -13.52 -6.78
CA ILE A 223 3.40 -12.53 -6.83
C ILE A 223 2.38 -12.79 -7.95
N GLY A 224 2.66 -13.71 -8.85
CA GLY A 224 1.80 -14.13 -9.96
C GLY A 224 2.16 -15.53 -10.41
N GLU A 225 1.60 -16.01 -11.52
CA GLU A 225 1.93 -17.34 -12.02
C GLU A 225 3.40 -17.48 -12.40
N GLN A 226 3.94 -16.46 -13.08
CA GLN A 226 5.32 -16.46 -13.57
C GLN A 226 6.13 -15.28 -13.04
N ARG A 227 5.62 -14.56 -12.03
CA ARG A 227 6.27 -13.39 -11.47
C ARG A 227 6.73 -13.63 -10.04
N TYR A 228 7.98 -13.25 -9.79
CA TYR A 228 8.66 -13.38 -8.51
C TYR A 228 9.24 -12.04 -8.09
N ARG A 229 9.20 -11.77 -6.80
CA ARG A 229 9.78 -10.57 -6.20
C ARG A 229 10.79 -10.94 -5.15
N TRP A 230 11.94 -10.28 -5.24
CA TRP A 230 12.92 -10.19 -4.16
C TRP A 230 13.02 -8.76 -3.66
N GLU A 231 13.22 -8.62 -2.37
CA GLU A 231 13.55 -7.34 -1.75
C GLU A 231 14.81 -7.56 -0.91
N PHE A 232 15.84 -6.75 -1.13
CA PHE A 232 17.12 -6.82 -0.43
C PHE A 232 17.42 -5.51 0.26
N GLN A 233 17.85 -5.54 1.52
CA GLN A 233 18.36 -4.37 2.19
C GLN A 233 19.64 -3.90 1.46
N LEU A 234 19.66 -2.63 1.02
CA LEU A 234 20.85 -2.02 0.43
C LEU A 234 21.84 -1.65 1.52
N LEU A 235 23.09 -2.00 1.29
CA LEU A 235 24.20 -1.58 2.14
C LEU A 235 24.55 -0.09 1.91
N PRO A 236 25.28 0.57 2.83
CA PRO A 236 25.50 2.02 2.74
C PRO A 236 26.10 2.52 1.41
N ASN A 237 26.95 1.71 0.78
CA ASN A 237 27.66 2.09 -0.43
C ASN A 237 27.02 1.52 -1.72
N GLU A 238 25.83 0.95 -1.64
CA GLU A 238 25.13 0.35 -2.76
C GLU A 238 23.96 1.22 -3.22
N SER A 239 23.60 1.05 -4.49
CA SER A 239 22.46 1.70 -5.13
C SER A 239 21.81 0.76 -6.15
N ALA A 240 20.61 1.09 -6.62
CA ALA A 240 19.96 0.30 -7.67
C ALA A 240 20.75 0.27 -8.99
N SER A 241 21.64 1.23 -9.23
CA SER A 241 22.49 1.24 -10.43
C SER A 241 23.51 0.10 -10.48
N ASP A 242 23.83 -0.49 -9.33
CA ASP A 242 24.78 -1.60 -9.21
C ASP A 242 24.15 -2.96 -9.58
N TYR A 243 22.83 -2.98 -9.83
CA TYR A 243 22.03 -4.20 -9.98
C TYR A 243 21.10 -4.17 -11.20
N GLN A 244 21.55 -3.57 -12.32
CA GLN A 244 20.70 -3.38 -13.49
C GLN A 244 20.59 -4.59 -14.42
N LYS A 245 21.40 -5.62 -14.19
CA LYS A 245 21.43 -6.84 -15.00
C LYS A 245 21.20 -8.09 -14.14
N MET A 246 20.71 -9.15 -14.76
CA MET A 246 20.49 -10.43 -14.07
C MET A 246 21.79 -11.00 -13.50
N GLU A 247 22.93 -10.80 -14.17
CA GLU A 247 24.24 -11.24 -13.71
C GLU A 247 24.63 -10.59 -12.38
N ASP A 248 24.32 -9.31 -12.19
CA ASP A 248 24.58 -8.56 -10.96
C ASP A 248 23.70 -9.02 -9.81
N LEU A 249 22.48 -9.46 -10.13
CA LEU A 249 21.50 -9.96 -9.17
C LEU A 249 21.71 -11.42 -8.78
N LEU A 250 22.36 -12.20 -9.64
CA LEU A 250 22.53 -13.65 -9.46
C LEU A 250 23.08 -14.04 -8.07
N PRO A 251 24.12 -13.39 -7.52
CA PRO A 251 24.63 -13.72 -6.19
C PRO A 251 23.57 -13.55 -5.09
N LEU A 252 22.64 -12.59 -5.25
CA LEU A 252 21.60 -12.30 -4.29
C LEU A 252 20.44 -13.30 -4.37
N ILE A 253 20.00 -13.65 -5.60
CA ILE A 253 18.83 -14.50 -5.84
C ILE A 253 19.16 -16.00 -5.88
N ARG A 254 20.42 -16.38 -6.08
CA ARG A 254 20.87 -17.77 -6.22
C ARG A 254 20.30 -18.73 -5.17
N PRO A 255 20.18 -18.34 -3.89
CA PRO A 255 19.59 -19.22 -2.88
C PRO A 255 18.16 -19.71 -3.16
N TRP A 256 17.45 -19.08 -4.09
CA TRP A 256 16.09 -19.48 -4.51
C TRP A 256 16.02 -20.03 -5.92
N THR A 257 17.13 -19.92 -6.69
CA THR A 257 17.14 -20.14 -8.14
C THR A 257 18.18 -21.17 -8.58
N GLU A 258 18.75 -21.97 -7.67
CA GLU A 258 19.88 -22.87 -7.93
C GLU A 258 19.67 -23.84 -9.09
N SER A 259 18.41 -24.23 -9.36
CA SER A 259 18.05 -25.18 -10.41
C SER A 259 17.68 -24.56 -11.74
N VAL A 260 17.69 -23.22 -11.84
CA VAL A 260 17.20 -22.49 -13.03
C VAL A 260 18.35 -21.76 -13.70
N ALA A 261 18.43 -21.86 -15.04
CA ALA A 261 19.44 -21.18 -15.82
C ALA A 261 19.15 -19.68 -15.89
N LEU A 262 20.19 -18.85 -15.90
CA LEU A 262 20.07 -17.38 -15.96
C LEU A 262 19.26 -16.89 -17.16
N ALA A 263 19.38 -17.61 -18.28
CA ALA A 263 18.69 -17.29 -19.53
C ALA A 263 17.16 -17.47 -19.46
N ASP A 264 16.67 -18.21 -18.46
CA ASP A 264 15.23 -18.43 -18.27
C ASP A 264 14.56 -17.32 -17.46
N PHE A 265 15.33 -16.31 -17.03
CA PHE A 265 14.82 -15.15 -16.29
C PHE A 265 14.70 -13.92 -17.19
N GLU A 266 13.56 -13.26 -17.11
CA GLU A 266 13.36 -11.92 -17.64
C GLU A 266 13.34 -10.91 -16.50
N LEU A 267 14.27 -9.96 -16.50
CA LEU A 267 14.32 -8.88 -15.52
C LEU A 267 13.25 -7.83 -15.87
N LEU A 268 12.19 -7.78 -15.09
CA LEU A 268 11.11 -6.84 -15.31
C LEU A 268 11.40 -5.46 -14.70
N ARG A 269 12.06 -5.47 -13.53
CA ARG A 269 12.33 -4.24 -12.79
C ARG A 269 13.40 -4.38 -11.73
N VAL A 270 14.16 -3.31 -11.60
CA VAL A 270 15.01 -3.02 -10.42
C VAL A 270 14.69 -1.62 -9.95
N ALA A 271 14.36 -1.47 -8.68
CA ALA A 271 14.08 -0.15 -8.11
C ALA A 271 14.58 -0.05 -6.67
N GLU A 272 15.08 1.14 -6.33
CA GLU A 272 15.41 1.48 -4.95
C GLU A 272 14.23 2.16 -4.27
N TYR A 273 13.91 1.70 -3.06
CA TYR A 273 12.94 2.34 -2.19
C TYR A 273 13.56 2.68 -0.84
N THR A 274 13.22 3.85 -0.34
CA THR A 274 13.46 4.20 1.06
C THR A 274 12.19 3.98 1.84
N PHE A 275 12.16 2.94 2.65
CA PHE A 275 11.04 2.66 3.55
C PHE A 275 11.13 3.55 4.78
N CYS A 276 10.04 4.24 5.09
CA CYS A 276 9.91 5.15 6.22
C CYS A 276 8.67 4.80 7.04
N ALA A 277 8.70 5.16 8.31
CA ALA A 277 7.55 5.10 9.21
C ALA A 277 7.14 6.52 9.58
N ARG A 278 6.07 7.04 8.96
CA ARG A 278 5.62 8.43 9.16
C ARG A 278 4.10 8.52 9.17
N VAL A 279 3.56 9.47 9.94
CA VAL A 279 2.12 9.78 9.98
C VAL A 279 1.93 11.30 9.95
N ALA A 280 1.02 11.77 9.10
CA ALA A 280 0.64 13.18 9.06
C ALA A 280 0.07 13.62 10.42
N GLN A 281 0.48 14.82 10.87
CA GLN A 281 0.07 15.35 12.17
C GLN A 281 -1.43 15.61 12.23
N GLN A 282 -2.05 15.90 11.11
CA GLN A 282 -3.48 16.14 10.94
C GLN A 282 -3.94 15.49 9.63
N TRP A 283 -5.11 14.83 9.63
CA TRP A 283 -5.65 14.14 8.44
C TRP A 283 -6.83 14.88 7.84
N ARG A 284 -7.46 15.77 8.61
CA ARG A 284 -8.53 16.66 8.15
C ARG A 284 -8.18 18.11 8.46
N SER A 285 -8.33 18.98 7.49
CA SER A 285 -8.37 20.44 7.69
C SER A 285 -9.58 20.99 6.96
N ARG A 286 -10.58 21.43 7.71
CA ARG A 286 -11.86 21.92 7.15
C ARG A 286 -12.48 20.93 6.15
N ARG A 287 -12.34 21.21 4.84
CA ARG A 287 -12.91 20.44 3.72
C ARG A 287 -11.89 19.54 3.01
N THR A 288 -10.66 19.51 3.49
CA THR A 288 -9.56 18.73 2.90
C THR A 288 -9.19 17.54 3.79
N PHE A 289 -9.02 16.36 3.16
CA PHE A 289 -8.69 15.10 3.83
C PHE A 289 -7.48 14.45 3.18
N LEU A 290 -6.65 13.78 3.98
CA LEU A 290 -5.51 12.98 3.52
C LEU A 290 -5.83 11.47 3.66
N LEU A 291 -5.53 10.67 2.63
CA LEU A 291 -5.75 9.24 2.60
C LEU A 291 -4.50 8.49 2.09
N GLY A 292 -4.29 7.28 2.57
CA GLY A 292 -3.19 6.43 2.16
C GLY A 292 -1.83 7.06 2.42
N ASP A 293 -0.89 6.94 1.47
CA ASP A 293 0.48 7.43 1.63
C ASP A 293 0.59 8.95 1.84
N ALA A 294 -0.44 9.72 1.47
CA ALA A 294 -0.52 11.14 1.80
C ALA A 294 -0.68 11.38 3.32
N ALA A 295 -1.34 10.46 4.02
CA ALA A 295 -1.59 10.51 5.45
C ALA A 295 -0.57 9.69 6.26
N HIS A 296 -0.09 8.54 5.76
CA HIS A 296 0.77 7.63 6.51
C HIS A 296 1.67 6.78 5.61
N LEU A 297 2.92 6.64 6.01
CA LEU A 297 3.91 5.76 5.37
C LEU A 297 4.20 4.58 6.28
N THR A 298 3.89 3.39 5.82
CA THR A 298 4.05 2.13 6.57
C THR A 298 5.20 1.31 5.97
N PRO A 299 6.19 0.88 6.77
CA PRO A 299 7.20 -0.06 6.30
C PRO A 299 6.54 -1.35 5.78
N PRO A 300 7.07 -1.99 4.71
CA PRO A 300 6.35 -3.03 3.97
C PRO A 300 6.32 -4.40 4.66
N PHE A 301 6.99 -4.58 5.81
CA PHE A 301 7.20 -5.89 6.47
C PHE A 301 5.93 -6.66 6.84
N ILE A 302 4.78 -5.99 6.86
CA ILE A 302 3.47 -6.62 7.08
C ILE A 302 2.53 -6.52 5.87
N GLY A 303 3.00 -5.92 4.76
CA GLY A 303 2.22 -5.79 3.52
C GLY A 303 0.92 -4.98 3.65
N GLN A 304 0.83 -4.01 4.59
CA GLN A 304 -0.43 -3.34 4.94
C GLN A 304 -0.56 -1.88 4.48
N GLY A 305 0.47 -1.30 3.84
CA GLY A 305 0.45 0.13 3.46
C GLY A 305 -0.71 0.47 2.53
N MET A 306 -0.84 -0.23 1.41
CA MET A 306 -1.94 -0.02 0.46
C MET A 306 -3.29 -0.35 1.10
N GLY A 307 -3.39 -1.48 1.82
CA GLY A 307 -4.62 -1.88 2.50
C GLY A 307 -5.12 -0.84 3.50
N ALA A 308 -4.22 -0.14 4.21
CA ALA A 308 -4.59 0.96 5.09
C ALA A 308 -5.24 2.11 4.30
N GLY A 309 -4.71 2.47 3.13
CA GLY A 309 -5.30 3.50 2.27
C GLY A 309 -6.68 3.12 1.71
N LEU A 310 -6.91 1.84 1.35
CA LEU A 310 -8.23 1.37 0.95
C LEU A 310 -9.23 1.43 2.11
N ARG A 311 -8.80 1.11 3.33
CA ARG A 311 -9.62 1.26 4.54
C ARG A 311 -9.94 2.72 4.83
N ASP A 312 -9.00 3.64 4.59
CA ASP A 312 -9.24 5.08 4.73
C ASP A 312 -10.36 5.52 3.78
N ALA A 313 -10.26 5.13 2.50
CA ALA A 313 -11.28 5.41 1.49
C ALA A 313 -12.64 4.81 1.88
N ALA A 314 -12.67 3.57 2.36
CA ALA A 314 -13.90 2.90 2.77
C ALA A 314 -14.55 3.57 4.01
N ASN A 315 -13.74 4.07 4.94
CA ASN A 315 -14.22 4.77 6.14
C ASN A 315 -14.77 6.15 5.82
N LEU A 316 -14.07 6.93 4.98
CA LEU A 316 -14.44 8.32 4.71
C LEU A 316 -15.59 8.45 3.70
N SER A 317 -15.66 7.58 2.67
CA SER A 317 -16.60 7.79 1.54
C SER A 317 -18.06 7.77 1.96
N TRP A 318 -18.49 6.87 2.85
CA TRP A 318 -19.88 6.84 3.31
C TRP A 318 -20.22 8.04 4.20
N LYS A 319 -19.27 8.51 5.02
CA LYS A 319 -19.44 9.69 5.88
C LYS A 319 -19.60 10.95 5.02
N LEU A 320 -18.75 11.10 4.00
CA LEU A 320 -18.88 12.20 3.04
C LEU A 320 -20.22 12.17 2.30
N ALA A 321 -20.67 10.98 1.88
CA ALA A 321 -21.96 10.83 1.22
C ALA A 321 -23.11 11.26 2.14
N ALA A 322 -23.12 10.81 3.39
CA ALA A 322 -24.13 11.17 4.38
C ALA A 322 -24.15 12.68 4.73
N VAL A 323 -22.96 13.32 4.74
CA VAL A 323 -22.88 14.77 4.94
C VAL A 323 -23.33 15.54 3.69
N LEU A 324 -22.98 15.06 2.51
CA LEU A 324 -23.38 15.68 1.23
C LEU A 324 -24.89 15.56 0.98
N SER A 325 -25.53 14.47 1.43
CA SER A 325 -26.99 14.30 1.38
C SER A 325 -27.74 15.06 2.50
N GLY A 326 -27.03 15.58 3.50
CA GLY A 326 -27.62 16.29 4.64
C GLY A 326 -28.14 15.35 5.75
N GLU A 327 -27.82 14.05 5.69
CA GLU A 327 -28.17 13.08 6.74
C GLU A 327 -27.32 13.24 8.00
N LEU A 328 -26.06 13.68 7.84
CA LEU A 328 -25.14 13.98 8.93
C LEU A 328 -24.61 15.42 8.85
N GLY A 329 -24.27 15.97 10.01
CA GLY A 329 -23.55 17.25 10.11
C GLY A 329 -22.09 17.12 9.70
N ASP A 330 -21.43 18.24 9.35
CA ASP A 330 -20.01 18.26 8.92
C ASP A 330 -19.05 17.77 10.02
N ASP A 331 -19.43 17.89 11.30
CA ASP A 331 -18.70 17.39 12.47
C ASP A 331 -18.54 15.86 12.48
N ALA A 332 -19.47 15.12 11.87
CA ALA A 332 -19.35 13.67 11.69
C ALA A 332 -18.06 13.27 10.95
N LEU A 333 -17.53 14.13 10.09
CA LEU A 333 -16.31 13.89 9.33
C LEU A 333 -15.04 13.89 10.21
N ASP A 334 -15.06 14.47 11.41
CA ASP A 334 -13.93 14.42 12.36
C ASP A 334 -13.66 12.99 12.85
N SER A 335 -14.70 12.15 12.86
CA SER A 335 -14.57 10.73 13.20
C SER A 335 -13.60 9.96 12.30
N TYR A 336 -13.38 10.42 11.07
CA TYR A 336 -12.42 9.80 10.15
C TYR A 336 -11.01 9.77 10.74
N GLU A 337 -10.48 10.90 11.18
CA GLU A 337 -9.14 10.96 11.79
C GLU A 337 -9.10 10.22 13.12
N ILE A 338 -10.16 10.35 13.95
CA ILE A 338 -10.26 9.70 15.25
C ILE A 338 -10.19 8.16 15.11
N GLU A 339 -10.86 7.60 14.13
CA GLU A 339 -10.92 6.15 13.92
C GLU A 339 -9.69 5.61 13.20
N ARG A 340 -9.26 6.28 12.11
CA ARG A 340 -8.27 5.74 11.19
C ARG A 340 -6.82 5.99 11.61
N LYS A 341 -6.51 7.17 12.15
CA LYS A 341 -5.13 7.53 12.50
C LYS A 341 -4.51 6.65 13.59
N PRO A 342 -5.19 6.35 14.72
CA PRO A 342 -4.66 5.43 15.72
C PRO A 342 -4.45 4.02 15.17
N HIS A 343 -5.37 3.54 14.32
CA HIS A 343 -5.24 2.25 13.65
C HIS A 343 -3.99 2.20 12.76
N ALA A 344 -3.78 3.19 11.88
CA ALA A 344 -2.59 3.27 11.04
C ALA A 344 -1.30 3.34 11.88
N GLN A 345 -1.29 4.10 12.99
CA GLN A 345 -0.16 4.15 13.91
C GLN A 345 0.15 2.80 14.56
N ALA A 346 -0.87 2.04 14.93
CA ALA A 346 -0.68 0.70 15.49
C ALA A 346 -0.07 -0.26 14.46
N MET A 347 -0.55 -0.21 13.20
CA MET A 347 0.00 -0.99 12.09
C MET A 347 1.46 -0.63 11.81
N ILE A 348 1.81 0.66 11.79
CA ILE A 348 3.19 1.13 11.62
C ILE A 348 4.10 0.58 12.72
N ARG A 349 3.67 0.61 13.99
CA ARG A 349 4.47 0.08 15.11
C ARG A 349 4.72 -1.42 14.97
N ILE A 350 3.71 -2.20 14.54
CA ILE A 350 3.86 -3.63 14.27
C ILE A 350 4.85 -3.85 13.12
N ALA A 351 4.73 -3.10 12.02
CA ALA A 351 5.65 -3.19 10.90
C ALA A 351 7.09 -2.86 11.29
N MET A 352 7.30 -1.81 12.09
CA MET A 352 8.63 -1.45 12.61
C MET A 352 9.23 -2.53 13.49
N LEU A 353 8.43 -3.15 14.38
CA LEU A 353 8.88 -4.23 15.25
C LEU A 353 9.36 -5.44 14.43
N LEU A 354 8.61 -5.81 13.40
CA LEU A 354 8.99 -6.88 12.47
C LEU A 354 10.25 -6.53 11.69
N GLY A 355 10.32 -5.35 11.10
CA GLY A 355 11.50 -4.88 10.40
C GLY A 355 12.75 -4.89 11.28
N ALA A 356 12.63 -4.41 12.52
CA ALA A 356 13.72 -4.46 13.51
C ALA A 356 14.11 -5.91 13.83
N SER A 357 13.14 -6.82 13.97
CA SER A 357 13.43 -8.23 14.24
C SER A 357 14.21 -8.92 13.12
N MET A 358 14.08 -8.47 11.88
CA MET A 358 14.82 -9.00 10.72
C MET A 358 16.24 -8.44 10.62
N THR A 359 16.42 -7.16 10.95
CA THR A 359 17.64 -6.40 10.61
C THR A 359 18.50 -6.02 11.81
N ALA A 360 17.96 -6.03 13.05
CA ALA A 360 18.67 -5.54 14.22
C ALA A 360 19.64 -6.56 14.82
N GLY A 361 20.73 -6.03 15.44
CA GLY A 361 21.60 -6.79 16.34
C GLY A 361 22.74 -7.56 15.68
N GLY A 362 22.97 -7.42 14.38
CA GLY A 362 24.09 -8.07 13.69
C GLY A 362 24.21 -9.57 14.01
N GLU A 363 25.42 -10.09 14.22
CA GLU A 363 25.65 -11.51 14.55
C GLU A 363 25.04 -11.93 15.90
N ILE A 364 25.08 -11.06 16.92
CA ILE A 364 24.49 -11.35 18.25
C ILE A 364 22.98 -11.47 18.11
N GLY A 365 22.34 -10.54 17.38
CA GLY A 365 20.91 -10.60 17.08
C GLY A 365 20.53 -11.85 16.31
N SER A 366 21.35 -12.26 15.33
CA SER A 366 21.15 -13.51 14.58
C SER A 366 21.18 -14.73 15.48
N ARG A 367 22.16 -14.85 16.39
CA ARG A 367 22.24 -15.93 17.39
C ARG A 367 21.02 -15.93 18.32
N ALA A 368 20.62 -14.77 18.80
CA ALA A 368 19.43 -14.64 19.65
C ALA A 368 18.16 -15.09 18.90
N ARG A 369 17.98 -14.69 17.64
CA ARG A 369 16.85 -15.13 16.82
C ARG A 369 16.81 -16.65 16.64
N ARG A 370 17.94 -17.29 16.37
CA ARG A 370 18.00 -18.77 16.26
C ARG A 370 17.50 -19.47 17.52
N VAL A 371 17.75 -18.91 18.69
CA VAL A 371 17.31 -19.48 19.96
C VAL A 371 15.85 -19.18 20.28
N PHE A 372 15.39 -17.93 20.03
CA PHE A 372 14.07 -17.48 20.48
C PHE A 372 12.97 -17.58 19.42
N ALA A 373 13.28 -17.44 18.13
CA ALA A 373 12.27 -17.49 17.07
C ALA A 373 11.42 -18.78 17.04
N PRO A 374 11.99 -19.98 17.28
CA PRO A 374 11.19 -21.21 17.35
C PRO A 374 10.12 -21.21 18.46
N TYR A 375 10.21 -20.30 19.43
CA TYR A 375 9.27 -20.21 20.57
C TYR A 375 8.27 -19.06 20.42
N VAL A 376 8.42 -18.20 19.41
CA VAL A 376 7.54 -17.03 19.22
C VAL A 376 6.08 -17.46 19.02
N HIS A 377 5.81 -18.61 18.38
CA HIS A 377 4.47 -19.16 18.25
C HIS A 377 3.80 -19.53 19.57
N ARG A 378 4.57 -19.68 20.66
CA ARG A 378 4.04 -19.99 22.00
C ARG A 378 3.64 -18.72 22.79
N MET A 379 3.92 -17.52 22.26
CA MET A 379 3.56 -16.28 22.95
C MET A 379 2.04 -16.03 22.84
N PRO A 380 1.31 -15.89 23.96
CA PRO A 380 -0.14 -15.68 23.93
C PRO A 380 -0.52 -14.44 23.10
N GLY A 381 -1.43 -14.60 22.13
CA GLY A 381 -1.94 -13.52 21.28
C GLY A 381 -1.05 -13.13 20.09
N PHE A 382 0.16 -13.67 19.98
CA PHE A 382 1.00 -13.47 18.79
C PHE A 382 0.41 -14.21 17.59
N ASP A 383 0.02 -15.47 17.77
CA ASP A 383 -0.57 -16.31 16.72
C ASP A 383 -1.81 -15.68 16.08
N ARG A 384 -2.75 -15.16 16.87
CA ARG A 384 -4.02 -14.62 16.36
C ARG A 384 -3.81 -13.36 15.53
N ARG A 385 -2.93 -12.47 15.94
CA ARG A 385 -2.70 -11.18 15.25
C ARG A 385 -1.78 -11.31 14.04
N PHE A 386 -0.81 -12.18 14.10
CA PHE A 386 0.16 -12.38 13.04
C PHE A 386 -0.28 -13.42 12.00
N ILE A 387 -0.81 -14.55 12.46
CA ILE A 387 -1.20 -15.67 11.60
C ILE A 387 -2.51 -15.34 10.88
N ASN A 388 -3.51 -14.85 11.61
CA ASN A 388 -4.83 -14.60 11.04
C ASN A 388 -4.95 -13.23 10.33
N GLY A 389 -3.85 -12.48 10.19
CA GLY A 389 -3.91 -11.16 9.57
C GLY A 389 -4.82 -10.17 10.29
N GLU A 390 -5.09 -10.41 11.59
CA GLU A 390 -5.96 -9.53 12.37
C GLU A 390 -5.34 -8.16 12.53
N THR A 391 -5.98 -7.17 11.92
CA THR A 391 -5.61 -5.77 12.13
C THR A 391 -6.08 -5.30 13.50
N PRO A 392 -5.41 -4.33 14.13
CA PRO A 392 -5.91 -3.71 15.35
C PRO A 392 -7.35 -3.24 15.18
N ALA A 393 -8.14 -3.33 16.25
CA ALA A 393 -9.50 -2.79 16.23
C ALA A 393 -9.49 -1.29 15.92
N LEU A 394 -10.51 -0.82 15.21
CA LEU A 394 -10.75 0.61 15.07
C LEU A 394 -11.04 1.24 16.44
N HIS A 395 -10.58 2.45 16.63
CA HIS A 395 -11.08 3.26 17.74
C HIS A 395 -12.53 3.66 17.45
N TYR A 396 -13.38 3.53 18.46
CA TYR A 396 -14.76 3.97 18.33
C TYR A 396 -14.80 5.49 18.44
N SER A 397 -15.52 6.12 17.53
CA SER A 397 -15.98 7.49 17.66
C SER A 397 -17.38 7.50 18.26
N SER A 398 -17.88 8.66 18.59
CA SER A 398 -19.23 8.87 19.10
C SER A 398 -20.31 8.91 17.99
N LEU A 399 -19.99 8.43 16.78
CA LEU A 399 -20.96 8.26 15.69
C LEU A 399 -21.75 6.99 15.88
#